data_f7553c95b0dd327e5c4e8864f1d759f7
#
_entry.id   f7553c95b0dd327e5c4e8864f1d759f7
#
_cell.length_a   1.000
_cell.length_b   1.000
_cell.length_c   1.000
_cell.angle_alpha   90.00
_cell.angle_beta   90.00
_cell.angle_gamma   90.00
#
_symmetry.space_group_name_H-M   'P 1'
#
loop_
_entity.id
_entity.type
_entity.pdbx_description
1 polymer ?
#
loop_
_entity_poly.entity_id
_entity_poly.type
_entity_poly.pdbx_seq_one_letter_code
_entity_poly.pdbx_strand_id
1 'polypeptide(L)'
;KVLAKKDGYFTVTFIWLFFSLFGCLPFILGNTIPSFPDAFFETMSGFTTTGSSILNDIEALPHASLFWRSMTQWLGGLGIAVLFLAILPSLGIEGRDLYVAEVPGPTHNKMAATFYSSARKLWLFYLFFTLLEAVLLSIGGMGIFDAICHSFTTMATGGFSTKQDSIAYWNSPYIQYVIIVFMCIAATNFGLFYAALKGDVKKLLLDEEFRWYMILILGATTIIATGLYWANWGEEEKCIRDALFQVVSIMTTTGFATADYLYWPTLLGLILFILMFIGSCASSTAGGIKVIRVVLLSLIHISEPTR
;
A
#
# COMPACT_ATOMS: atom_id res chain seq x y z
N LYS A 1 -5.19 35.29 0.39
CA LYS A 1 -6.21 34.64 -0.50
C LYS A 1 -6.56 33.30 0.12
N VAL A 2 -7.80 33.08 0.48
CA VAL A 2 -8.29 31.77 0.91
C VAL A 2 -8.33 30.89 -0.34
N LEU A 3 -7.56 29.80 -0.36
CA LEU A 3 -7.54 28.83 -1.44
C LEU A 3 -8.96 28.19 -1.56
N ALA A 4 -9.52 28.18 -2.75
CA ALA A 4 -10.77 27.48 -3.00
C ALA A 4 -10.51 25.96 -3.11
N LYS A 5 -11.50 25.12 -2.82
CA LYS A 5 -11.38 23.65 -2.95
C LYS A 5 -10.87 23.23 -4.34
N LYS A 6 -11.24 23.95 -5.40
CA LYS A 6 -10.76 23.71 -6.76
C LYS A 6 -9.24 23.89 -6.88
N ASP A 7 -8.68 24.91 -6.23
CA ASP A 7 -7.24 25.20 -6.28
C ASP A 7 -6.45 24.05 -5.62
N GLY A 8 -7.00 23.43 -4.55
CA GLY A 8 -6.43 22.24 -3.91
C GLY A 8 -6.34 21.05 -4.85
N TYR A 9 -7.42 20.71 -5.56
CA TYR A 9 -7.41 19.60 -6.52
C TYR A 9 -6.44 19.83 -7.68
N PHE A 10 -6.41 21.03 -8.25
CA PHE A 10 -5.44 21.40 -9.29
C PHE A 10 -4.01 21.26 -8.77
N THR A 11 -3.72 21.79 -7.59
CA THR A 11 -2.39 21.72 -7.00
C THR A 11 -1.92 20.28 -6.81
N VAL A 12 -2.78 19.40 -6.25
CA VAL A 12 -2.45 17.98 -6.07
C VAL A 12 -2.20 17.30 -7.41
N THR A 13 -3.06 17.50 -8.41
CA THR A 13 -2.88 16.91 -9.74
C THR A 13 -1.55 17.34 -10.38
N PHE A 14 -1.24 18.64 -10.33
CA PHE A 14 0.03 19.13 -10.87
C PHE A 14 1.25 18.63 -10.10
N ILE A 15 1.15 18.48 -8.77
CA ILE A 15 2.21 17.88 -7.95
C ILE A 15 2.56 16.48 -8.48
N TRP A 16 1.58 15.60 -8.67
CA TRP A 16 1.82 14.24 -9.19
C TRP A 16 2.45 14.25 -10.58
N LEU A 17 1.97 15.11 -11.49
CA LEU A 17 2.53 15.25 -12.83
C LEU A 17 3.98 15.76 -12.81
N PHE A 18 4.26 16.80 -12.04
CA PHE A 18 5.62 17.37 -11.94
C PHE A 18 6.60 16.41 -11.29
N PHE A 19 6.19 15.73 -10.18
CA PHE A 19 7.06 14.74 -9.56
C PHE A 19 7.39 13.60 -10.51
N SER A 20 6.43 13.12 -11.30
CA SER A 20 6.67 12.07 -12.28
C SER A 20 7.53 12.56 -13.44
N LEU A 21 7.33 13.80 -13.89
CA LEU A 21 8.14 14.42 -14.94
C LEU A 21 9.61 14.59 -14.54
N PHE A 22 9.87 15.06 -13.33
CA PHE A 22 11.25 15.19 -12.85
C PHE A 22 11.81 13.87 -12.32
N GLY A 23 10.98 13.04 -11.73
CA GLY A 23 11.36 11.73 -11.21
C GLY A 23 11.74 10.70 -12.27
N CYS A 24 11.36 10.89 -13.54
CA CYS A 24 11.79 10.02 -14.63
C CYS A 24 13.23 10.34 -15.12
N LEU A 25 13.76 11.53 -14.80
CA LEU A 25 15.09 11.95 -15.24
C LEU A 25 16.22 10.99 -14.81
N PRO A 26 16.26 10.43 -13.59
CA PRO A 26 17.28 9.45 -13.23
C PRO A 26 17.31 8.22 -14.14
N PHE A 27 16.15 7.74 -14.60
CA PHE A 27 16.07 6.61 -15.53
C PHE A 27 16.59 6.96 -16.91
N ILE A 28 16.26 8.16 -17.43
CA ILE A 28 16.69 8.63 -18.75
C ILE A 28 18.19 8.95 -18.74
N LEU A 29 18.66 9.74 -17.78
CA LEU A 29 20.06 10.15 -17.67
C LEU A 29 20.98 8.98 -17.36
N GLY A 30 20.51 8.01 -16.58
CA GLY A 30 21.20 6.75 -16.30
C GLY A 30 21.13 5.74 -17.47
N ASN A 31 20.43 6.07 -18.56
CA ASN A 31 20.21 5.20 -19.73
C ASN A 31 19.64 3.82 -19.37
N THR A 32 18.89 3.73 -18.27
CA THR A 32 18.24 2.49 -17.81
C THR A 32 16.87 2.29 -18.43
N ILE A 33 16.14 3.38 -18.66
CA ILE A 33 14.91 3.44 -19.45
C ILE A 33 15.05 4.67 -20.37
N PRO A 34 15.60 4.50 -21.58
CA PRO A 34 15.94 5.63 -22.45
C PRO A 34 14.71 6.29 -23.09
N SER A 35 13.59 5.57 -23.20
CA SER A 35 12.34 6.09 -23.74
C SER A 35 11.64 6.97 -22.70
N PHE A 36 11.37 8.24 -23.05
CA PHE A 36 10.70 9.18 -22.16
C PHE A 36 9.29 8.71 -21.75
N PRO A 37 8.41 8.24 -22.64
CA PRO A 37 7.09 7.74 -22.25
C PRO A 37 7.18 6.58 -21.25
N ASP A 38 8.12 5.67 -21.46
CA ASP A 38 8.31 4.50 -20.62
C ASP A 38 8.85 4.88 -19.23
N ALA A 39 9.87 5.75 -19.18
CA ALA A 39 10.42 6.27 -17.93
C ALA A 39 9.39 7.09 -17.15
N PHE A 40 8.55 7.87 -17.84
CA PHE A 40 7.46 8.62 -17.21
C PHE A 40 6.39 7.68 -16.67
N PHE A 41 6.00 6.64 -17.43
CA PHE A 41 5.03 5.63 -16.97
C PHE A 41 5.53 4.90 -15.72
N GLU A 42 6.77 4.40 -15.73
CA GLU A 42 7.37 3.69 -14.59
C GLU A 42 7.43 4.58 -13.36
N THR A 43 7.79 5.85 -13.53
CA THR A 43 7.85 6.82 -12.43
C THR A 43 6.47 7.20 -11.90
N MET A 44 5.50 7.43 -12.79
CA MET A 44 4.11 7.71 -12.40
C MET A 44 3.54 6.52 -11.64
N SER A 45 3.72 5.30 -12.16
CA SER A 45 3.33 4.05 -11.47
C SER A 45 4.02 3.92 -10.12
N GLY A 46 5.27 4.35 -10.00
CA GLY A 46 5.98 4.43 -8.73
C GLY A 46 5.34 5.39 -7.76
N PHE A 47 5.24 6.66 -8.09
CA PHE A 47 4.69 7.67 -7.19
C PHE A 47 3.22 7.45 -6.83
N THR A 48 2.40 6.99 -7.77
CA THR A 48 0.99 6.65 -7.48
C THR A 48 0.82 5.31 -6.78
N THR A 49 1.92 4.62 -6.46
CA THR A 49 1.93 3.28 -5.86
C THR A 49 1.09 2.25 -6.62
N THR A 50 0.97 2.42 -7.94
CA THR A 50 0.20 1.51 -8.80
C THR A 50 0.90 0.15 -8.95
N GLY A 51 2.24 0.14 -9.01
CA GLY A 51 3.03 -1.07 -9.11
C GLY A 51 3.09 -1.72 -10.51
N SER A 52 2.43 -1.15 -11.51
CA SER A 52 2.55 -1.61 -12.90
C SER A 52 3.92 -1.22 -13.47
N SER A 53 4.59 -2.17 -14.13
CA SER A 53 5.94 -1.96 -14.70
C SER A 53 5.96 -2.29 -16.18
N ILE A 54 6.75 -1.53 -16.93
CA ILE A 54 7.07 -1.80 -18.34
C ILE A 54 8.34 -2.62 -18.48
N LEU A 55 9.05 -2.89 -17.38
CA LEU A 55 10.33 -3.57 -17.40
C LEU A 55 10.15 -5.06 -17.63
N ASN A 56 10.81 -5.60 -18.66
CA ASN A 56 10.79 -7.04 -18.95
C ASN A 56 11.88 -7.80 -18.18
N ASP A 57 12.95 -7.12 -17.77
CA ASP A 57 14.05 -7.68 -16.98
C ASP A 57 14.43 -6.68 -15.89
N ILE A 58 13.94 -6.91 -14.69
CA ILE A 58 14.16 -6.05 -13.51
C ILE A 58 15.60 -6.24 -13.00
N GLU A 59 16.11 -7.46 -13.06
CA GLU A 59 17.40 -7.80 -12.47
C GLU A 59 18.60 -7.26 -13.28
N ALA A 60 18.39 -6.92 -14.53
CA ALA A 60 19.39 -6.25 -15.36
C ALA A 60 19.63 -4.79 -14.98
N LEU A 61 18.73 -4.17 -14.19
CA LEU A 61 18.89 -2.77 -13.80
C LEU A 61 19.98 -2.58 -12.73
N PRO A 62 20.72 -1.46 -12.79
CA PRO A 62 21.62 -1.06 -11.74
C PRO A 62 20.90 -0.87 -10.39
N HIS A 63 21.57 -1.19 -9.29
CA HIS A 63 21.04 -1.00 -7.93
C HIS A 63 20.52 0.43 -7.69
N ALA A 64 21.15 1.45 -8.26
CA ALA A 64 20.70 2.83 -8.14
C ALA A 64 19.30 3.05 -8.72
N SER A 65 19.00 2.45 -9.88
CA SER A 65 17.68 2.53 -10.52
C SER A 65 16.63 1.73 -9.76
N LEU A 66 16.97 0.54 -9.25
CA LEU A 66 16.07 -0.27 -8.41
C LEU A 66 15.75 0.43 -7.09
N PHE A 67 16.75 1.07 -6.47
CA PHE A 67 16.56 1.87 -5.26
C PHE A 67 15.64 3.07 -5.54
N TRP A 68 15.91 3.82 -6.62
CA TRP A 68 15.07 4.95 -7.00
C TRP A 68 13.64 4.53 -7.27
N ARG A 69 13.44 3.43 -7.99
CA ARG A 69 12.14 2.82 -8.28
C ARG A 69 11.36 2.51 -6.99
N SER A 70 11.99 1.87 -6.02
CA SER A 70 11.38 1.57 -4.72
C SER A 70 11.13 2.84 -3.88
N MET A 71 12.05 3.81 -3.96
CA MET A 71 11.93 5.09 -3.27
C MET A 71 10.78 5.95 -3.81
N THR A 72 10.50 5.92 -5.12
CA THR A 72 9.33 6.61 -5.68
C THR A 72 8.03 6.10 -5.06
N GLN A 73 7.88 4.78 -4.87
CA GLN A 73 6.72 4.22 -4.18
C GLN A 73 6.68 4.65 -2.71
N TRP A 74 7.79 4.60 -2.01
CA TRP A 74 7.84 5.00 -0.60
C TRP A 74 7.45 6.46 -0.38
N LEU A 75 7.93 7.36 -1.21
CA LEU A 75 7.53 8.77 -1.19
C LEU A 75 6.06 8.97 -1.55
N GLY A 76 5.56 8.17 -2.50
CA GLY A 76 4.17 8.22 -2.94
C GLY A 76 3.18 7.65 -1.92
N GLY A 77 3.56 6.61 -1.17
CA GLY A 77 2.65 5.84 -0.32
C GLY A 77 2.01 6.62 0.82
N LEU A 78 2.71 7.56 1.44
CA LEU A 78 2.11 8.49 2.40
C LEU A 78 1.42 9.70 1.76
N GLY A 79 1.49 9.78 0.43
CA GLY A 79 1.09 10.96 -0.31
C GLY A 79 2.16 12.08 -0.20
N ILE A 80 2.63 12.50 -1.33
CA ILE A 80 3.60 13.61 -1.44
C ILE A 80 3.05 14.86 -0.74
N ALA A 81 1.74 15.08 -0.79
CA ALA A 81 1.09 16.20 -0.12
C ALA A 81 1.18 16.13 1.41
N VAL A 82 1.11 14.92 2.02
CA VAL A 82 1.31 14.77 3.48
C VAL A 82 2.76 15.06 3.87
N LEU A 83 3.74 14.73 3.02
CA LEU A 83 5.13 15.10 3.22
C LEU A 83 5.30 16.62 3.22
N PHE A 84 4.73 17.31 2.24
CA PHE A 84 4.75 18.78 2.21
C PHE A 84 4.06 19.39 3.41
N LEU A 85 2.93 18.84 3.85
CA LEU A 85 2.24 19.31 5.05
C LEU A 85 3.08 19.17 6.32
N ALA A 86 3.94 18.16 6.41
CA ALA A 86 4.86 18.02 7.53
C ALA A 86 5.97 19.08 7.50
N ILE A 87 6.36 19.57 6.30
CA ILE A 87 7.46 20.53 6.09
C ILE A 87 6.94 21.98 6.02
N LEU A 88 5.77 22.24 5.45
CA LEU A 88 5.23 23.58 5.23
C LEU A 88 5.17 24.49 6.48
N PRO A 89 4.87 23.99 7.70
CA PRO A 89 4.89 24.84 8.89
C PRO A 89 6.26 25.41 9.22
N SER A 90 7.32 24.67 8.89
CA SER A 90 8.69 25.16 9.08
C SER A 90 9.02 26.32 8.13
N LEU A 91 8.22 26.47 7.06
CA LEU A 91 8.31 27.54 6.06
C LEU A 91 7.28 28.65 6.28
N GLY A 92 6.49 28.60 7.37
CA GLY A 92 5.48 29.59 7.69
C GLY A 92 4.22 29.57 6.80
N ILE A 93 3.95 28.47 6.12
CA ILE A 93 2.82 28.33 5.18
C ILE A 93 1.74 27.43 5.79
N GLU A 94 0.47 27.89 5.77
CA GLU A 94 -0.68 27.06 6.19
C GLU A 94 -1.16 26.16 5.04
N GLY A 95 -1.06 24.85 5.21
CA GLY A 95 -1.38 23.84 4.17
C GLY A 95 -2.65 23.01 4.41
N ARG A 96 -3.63 23.54 5.18
CA ARG A 96 -4.84 22.82 5.57
C ARG A 96 -5.66 22.28 4.38
N ASP A 97 -5.83 23.12 3.36
CA ASP A 97 -6.69 22.79 2.22
C ASP A 97 -6.04 21.73 1.30
N LEU A 98 -4.72 21.67 1.30
CA LEU A 98 -3.95 20.66 0.56
C LEU A 98 -4.15 19.25 1.15
N TYR A 99 -4.17 19.13 2.46
CA TYR A 99 -4.42 17.84 3.13
C TYR A 99 -5.84 17.32 2.90
N VAL A 100 -6.84 18.20 2.96
CA VAL A 100 -8.24 17.80 2.72
C VAL A 100 -8.44 17.28 1.30
N ALA A 101 -7.62 17.74 0.35
CA ALA A 101 -7.67 17.26 -1.03
C ALA A 101 -7.01 15.88 -1.22
N GLU A 102 -6.01 15.53 -0.41
CA GLU A 102 -5.21 14.30 -0.56
C GLU A 102 -5.73 13.13 0.27
N VAL A 103 -6.24 13.37 1.49
CA VAL A 103 -6.63 12.28 2.39
C VAL A 103 -8.10 11.93 2.23
N PRO A 104 -8.45 10.76 1.67
CA PRO A 104 -9.83 10.32 1.55
C PRO A 104 -10.39 9.85 2.90
N GLY A 105 -11.43 10.53 3.42
CA GLY A 105 -12.14 10.09 4.63
C GLY A 105 -13.24 11.05 5.07
N PRO A 106 -14.27 10.60 5.82
CA PRO A 106 -15.42 11.41 6.21
C PRO A 106 -15.20 12.36 7.40
N THR A 107 -14.03 12.34 8.08
CA THR A 107 -13.80 13.01 9.37
C THR A 107 -12.99 14.31 9.27
N HIS A 108 -13.46 15.28 8.47
CA HIS A 108 -12.69 16.48 8.17
C HIS A 108 -12.78 17.64 9.19
N ASN A 109 -13.66 17.60 10.20
CA ASN A 109 -14.12 18.84 10.86
C ASN A 109 -13.48 19.20 12.22
N LYS A 110 -12.56 18.45 12.83
CA LYS A 110 -12.04 18.77 14.17
C LYS A 110 -10.52 18.92 14.33
N MET A 111 -9.74 18.96 13.27
CA MET A 111 -8.28 18.77 13.38
C MET A 111 -7.37 19.94 12.98
N ALA A 112 -7.84 21.14 12.80
CA ALA A 112 -7.03 22.22 12.21
C ALA A 112 -5.76 22.61 13.00
N ALA A 113 -5.80 22.70 14.34
CA ALA A 113 -4.64 23.01 15.15
C ALA A 113 -3.75 21.79 15.46
N THR A 114 -4.32 20.57 15.32
CA THR A 114 -3.63 19.30 15.60
C THR A 114 -3.00 18.72 14.31
N PHE A 115 -3.23 19.34 13.18
CA PHE A 115 -2.95 18.82 11.85
C PHE A 115 -1.46 18.54 11.62
N TYR A 116 -0.62 19.53 11.91
CA TYR A 116 0.83 19.41 11.70
C TYR A 116 1.47 18.40 12.65
N SER A 117 1.01 18.35 13.90
CA SER A 117 1.48 17.36 14.84
C SER A 117 1.06 15.96 14.42
N SER A 118 -0.08 15.81 13.74
CA SER A 118 -0.58 14.55 13.23
C SER A 118 0.18 14.07 12.00
N ALA A 119 0.45 14.94 11.00
CA ALA A 119 1.25 14.60 9.83
C ALA A 119 2.66 14.14 10.21
N ARG A 120 3.34 14.86 11.11
CA ARG A 120 4.66 14.47 11.61
C ARG A 120 4.64 13.12 12.34
N LYS A 121 3.62 12.84 13.13
CA LYS A 121 3.46 11.55 13.82
C LYS A 121 3.25 10.41 12.83
N LEU A 122 2.41 10.61 11.80
CA LEU A 122 2.20 9.65 10.73
C LEU A 122 3.49 9.34 9.99
N TRP A 123 4.29 10.38 9.67
CA TRP A 123 5.60 10.22 9.04
C TRP A 123 6.58 9.41 9.89
N LEU A 124 6.68 9.74 11.18
CA LEU A 124 7.56 9.00 12.10
C LEU A 124 7.12 7.55 12.26
N PHE A 125 5.81 7.30 12.29
CA PHE A 125 5.24 5.97 12.35
C PHE A 125 5.58 5.17 11.08
N TYR A 126 5.37 5.76 9.91
CA TYR A 126 5.70 5.16 8.62
C TYR A 126 7.18 4.82 8.51
N LEU A 127 8.06 5.75 8.86
CA LEU A 127 9.50 5.54 8.90
C LEU A 127 9.90 4.42 9.87
N PHE A 128 9.31 4.41 11.06
CA PHE A 128 9.58 3.38 12.07
C PHE A 128 9.25 1.98 11.55
N PHE A 129 8.05 1.78 10.99
CA PHE A 129 7.65 0.47 10.45
C PHE A 129 8.47 0.08 9.22
N THR A 130 8.84 1.02 8.36
CA THR A 130 9.72 0.76 7.22
C THR A 130 11.08 0.23 7.70
N LEU A 131 11.69 0.88 8.69
CA LEU A 131 12.98 0.44 9.24
C LEU A 131 12.86 -0.90 9.97
N LEU A 132 11.79 -1.09 10.73
CA LEU A 132 11.54 -2.35 11.44
C LEU A 132 11.38 -3.51 10.45
N GLU A 133 10.63 -3.33 9.38
CA GLU A 133 10.46 -4.32 8.33
C GLU A 133 11.79 -4.65 7.65
N ALA A 134 12.59 -3.63 7.26
CA ALA A 134 13.89 -3.84 6.64
C ALA A 134 14.81 -4.69 7.52
N VAL A 135 14.83 -4.44 8.84
CA VAL A 135 15.60 -5.23 9.80
C VAL A 135 15.11 -6.68 9.86
N LEU A 136 13.77 -6.88 9.97
CA LEU A 136 13.21 -8.23 10.06
C LEU A 136 13.43 -9.03 8.77
N LEU A 137 13.31 -8.41 7.60
CA LEU A 137 13.60 -9.07 6.32
C LEU A 137 15.08 -9.45 6.20
N SER A 138 15.99 -8.58 6.67
CA SER A 138 17.42 -8.87 6.70
C SER A 138 17.76 -10.04 7.64
N ILE A 139 17.11 -10.10 8.80
CA ILE A 139 17.23 -11.25 9.74
C ILE A 139 16.72 -12.55 9.08
N GLY A 140 15.69 -12.46 8.24
CA GLY A 140 15.14 -13.58 7.47
C GLY A 140 16.05 -14.10 6.36
N GLY A 141 17.21 -13.47 6.13
CA GLY A 141 18.18 -13.87 5.10
C GLY A 141 18.02 -13.13 3.76
N MET A 142 17.15 -12.12 3.69
CA MET A 142 17.08 -11.23 2.53
C MET A 142 18.31 -10.29 2.53
N GLY A 143 18.95 -10.08 1.37
CA GLY A 143 20.04 -9.12 1.25
C GLY A 143 19.63 -7.72 1.73
N ILE A 144 20.53 -6.98 2.38
CA ILE A 144 20.22 -5.67 2.98
C ILE A 144 19.63 -4.72 1.94
N PHE A 145 20.14 -4.71 0.72
CA PHE A 145 19.61 -3.88 -0.36
C PHE A 145 18.17 -4.24 -0.71
N ASP A 146 17.91 -5.53 -0.91
CA ASP A 146 16.57 -6.03 -1.24
C ASP A 146 15.59 -5.80 -0.08
N ALA A 147 16.03 -5.99 1.16
CA ALA A 147 15.22 -5.74 2.35
C ALA A 147 14.79 -4.28 2.47
N ILE A 148 15.67 -3.32 2.18
CA ILE A 148 15.34 -1.89 2.17
C ILE A 148 14.36 -1.60 1.03
N CYS A 149 14.62 -2.09 -0.19
CA CYS A 149 13.74 -1.85 -1.33
C CYS A 149 12.34 -2.41 -1.08
N HIS A 150 12.23 -3.65 -0.57
CA HIS A 150 10.93 -4.27 -0.29
C HIS A 150 10.21 -3.62 0.88
N SER A 151 10.90 -3.20 1.95
CA SER A 151 10.26 -2.45 3.03
C SER A 151 9.67 -1.13 2.56
N PHE A 152 10.33 -0.44 1.61
CA PHE A 152 9.79 0.76 0.98
C PHE A 152 8.48 0.47 0.25
N THR A 153 8.47 -0.57 -0.56
CA THR A 153 7.34 -0.90 -1.44
C THR A 153 6.21 -1.60 -0.70
N THR A 154 6.48 -2.34 0.38
CA THR A 154 5.47 -2.93 1.28
C THR A 154 4.72 -1.85 2.04
N MET A 155 5.45 -0.97 2.73
CA MET A 155 4.81 0.08 3.54
C MET A 155 4.06 1.09 2.67
N ALA A 156 4.50 1.30 1.45
CA ALA A 156 3.80 2.10 0.45
C ALA A 156 2.60 1.39 -0.18
N THR A 157 2.43 0.08 0.07
CA THR A 157 1.45 -0.77 -0.63
C THR A 157 1.56 -0.66 -2.16
N GLY A 158 2.79 -0.63 -2.69
CA GLY A 158 3.06 -0.34 -4.09
C GLY A 158 3.51 -1.54 -4.93
N GLY A 159 4.15 -2.56 -4.34
CA GLY A 159 4.42 -3.86 -4.94
C GLY A 159 5.58 -3.95 -5.92
N PHE A 160 6.36 -2.90 -6.12
CA PHE A 160 7.59 -3.03 -6.88
C PHE A 160 8.59 -3.94 -6.17
N SER A 161 9.20 -4.84 -6.93
CA SER A 161 10.24 -5.76 -6.45
C SER A 161 11.57 -5.50 -7.16
N THR A 162 12.65 -5.92 -6.54
CA THR A 162 13.99 -5.99 -7.14
C THR A 162 14.19 -7.27 -7.94
N LYS A 163 13.24 -8.21 -7.87
CA LYS A 163 13.25 -9.50 -8.54
C LYS A 163 12.06 -9.65 -9.49
N GLN A 164 12.27 -10.34 -10.62
CA GLN A 164 11.21 -10.59 -11.59
C GLN A 164 10.09 -11.43 -11.00
N ASP A 165 10.45 -12.45 -10.21
CA ASP A 165 9.49 -13.35 -9.56
C ASP A 165 8.86 -12.76 -8.29
N SER A 166 9.03 -11.45 -8.03
CA SER A 166 8.53 -10.77 -6.84
C SER A 166 9.01 -11.48 -5.56
N ILE A 167 8.13 -11.69 -4.58
CA ILE A 167 8.47 -12.37 -3.31
C ILE A 167 8.62 -13.89 -3.46
N ALA A 168 8.13 -14.49 -4.55
CA ALA A 168 8.34 -15.90 -4.85
C ALA A 168 9.82 -16.27 -4.96
N TYR A 169 10.70 -15.32 -5.32
CA TYR A 169 12.15 -15.51 -5.36
C TYR A 169 12.71 -16.00 -4.01
N TRP A 170 12.17 -15.50 -2.90
CA TRP A 170 12.56 -15.96 -1.55
C TRP A 170 11.62 -17.05 -1.07
N ASN A 171 12.04 -18.31 -1.24
CA ASN A 171 11.28 -19.46 -0.74
C ASN A 171 11.47 -19.64 0.78
N SER A 172 11.19 -18.57 1.54
CA SER A 172 11.28 -18.53 3.00
C SER A 172 9.93 -18.19 3.61
N PRO A 173 9.30 -19.12 4.34
CA PRO A 173 8.04 -18.84 5.06
C PRO A 173 8.16 -17.61 5.98
N TYR A 174 9.30 -17.46 6.65
CA TYR A 174 9.54 -16.32 7.55
C TYR A 174 9.40 -14.98 6.81
N ILE A 175 10.09 -14.81 5.67
CA ILE A 175 10.05 -13.58 4.88
C ILE A 175 8.60 -13.29 4.42
N GLN A 176 7.91 -14.32 3.95
CA GLN A 176 6.54 -14.18 3.45
C GLN A 176 5.58 -13.77 4.57
N TYR A 177 5.67 -14.37 5.77
CA TYR A 177 4.84 -13.97 6.91
C TYR A 177 5.18 -12.57 7.42
N VAL A 178 6.45 -12.16 7.45
CA VAL A 178 6.82 -10.78 7.79
C VAL A 178 6.15 -9.80 6.83
N ILE A 179 6.25 -10.02 5.52
CA ILE A 179 5.64 -9.16 4.52
C ILE A 179 4.10 -9.11 4.68
N ILE A 180 3.44 -10.25 4.92
CA ILE A 180 1.99 -10.30 5.18
C ILE A 180 1.61 -9.37 6.33
N VAL A 181 2.33 -9.47 7.45
CA VAL A 181 2.05 -8.64 8.63
C VAL A 181 2.23 -7.16 8.32
N PHE A 182 3.30 -6.78 7.62
CA PHE A 182 3.55 -5.38 7.29
C PHE A 182 2.60 -4.83 6.22
N MET A 183 2.20 -5.64 5.23
CA MET A 183 1.11 -5.28 4.32
C MET A 183 -0.20 -4.99 5.09
N CYS A 184 -0.56 -5.85 6.06
CA CYS A 184 -1.74 -5.63 6.90
C CYS A 184 -1.62 -4.34 7.73
N ILE A 185 -0.45 -4.04 8.30
CA ILE A 185 -0.19 -2.81 9.06
C ILE A 185 -0.32 -1.58 8.16
N ALA A 186 0.32 -1.60 6.98
CA ALA A 186 0.29 -0.50 6.02
C ALA A 186 -1.12 -0.19 5.52
N ALA A 187 -1.94 -1.22 5.39
CA ALA A 187 -3.33 -1.14 4.92
C ALA A 187 -4.36 -0.84 6.01
N THR A 188 -3.94 -0.74 7.28
CA THR A 188 -4.80 -0.36 8.40
C THR A 188 -4.68 1.15 8.68
N ASN A 189 -5.71 1.72 9.30
CA ASN A 189 -5.70 3.12 9.71
C ASN A 189 -4.56 3.42 10.68
N PHE A 190 -3.59 4.24 10.26
CA PHE A 190 -2.42 4.61 11.08
C PHE A 190 -2.79 5.30 12.40
N GLY A 191 -3.92 6.01 12.44
CA GLY A 191 -4.42 6.62 13.69
C GLY A 191 -4.79 5.60 14.74
N LEU A 192 -5.36 4.46 14.35
CA LEU A 192 -5.70 3.36 15.25
C LEU A 192 -4.44 2.67 15.77
N PHE A 193 -3.44 2.44 14.91
CA PHE A 193 -2.16 1.90 15.37
C PHE A 193 -1.43 2.84 16.34
N TYR A 194 -1.47 4.14 16.08
CA TYR A 194 -0.90 5.11 17.00
C TYR A 194 -1.57 5.07 18.38
N ALA A 195 -2.90 4.90 18.42
CA ALA A 195 -3.63 4.73 19.68
C ALA A 195 -3.25 3.41 20.38
N ALA A 196 -3.11 2.33 19.61
CA ALA A 196 -2.70 1.02 20.14
C ALA A 196 -1.29 1.06 20.76
N LEU A 197 -0.32 1.72 20.11
CA LEU A 197 1.04 1.91 20.65
C LEU A 197 1.06 2.76 21.95
N LYS A 198 0.05 3.61 22.15
CA LYS A 198 -0.13 4.36 23.40
C LYS A 198 -0.82 3.55 24.51
N GLY A 199 -1.08 2.27 24.29
CA GLY A 199 -1.69 1.36 25.24
C GLY A 199 -3.20 1.17 25.07
N ASP A 200 -3.83 1.84 24.10
CA ASP A 200 -5.27 1.71 23.84
C ASP A 200 -5.54 0.72 22.68
N VAL A 201 -5.09 -0.53 22.88
CA VAL A 201 -5.28 -1.62 21.91
C VAL A 201 -6.77 -1.93 21.68
N LYS A 202 -7.62 -1.64 22.69
CA LYS A 202 -9.06 -1.86 22.57
C LYS A 202 -9.67 -1.03 21.44
N LYS A 203 -9.18 0.19 21.17
CA LYS A 203 -9.68 1.00 20.06
C LYS A 203 -9.45 0.35 18.71
N LEU A 204 -8.30 -0.30 18.52
CA LEU A 204 -8.01 -1.03 17.28
C LEU A 204 -8.93 -2.25 17.12
N LEU A 205 -9.07 -3.07 18.17
CA LEU A 205 -9.84 -4.31 18.10
C LEU A 205 -11.36 -4.10 18.07
N LEU A 206 -11.86 -2.97 18.60
CA LEU A 206 -13.28 -2.64 18.60
C LEU A 206 -13.69 -1.77 17.41
N ASP A 207 -12.74 -1.30 16.60
CA ASP A 207 -13.04 -0.53 15.39
C ASP A 207 -13.78 -1.39 14.37
N GLU A 208 -14.93 -0.91 13.91
CA GLU A 208 -15.79 -1.65 12.99
C GLU A 208 -15.12 -1.88 11.63
N GLU A 209 -14.41 -0.88 11.10
CA GLU A 209 -13.72 -1.01 9.82
C GLU A 209 -12.61 -2.05 9.89
N PHE A 210 -11.79 -2.02 10.95
CA PHE A 210 -10.73 -3.00 11.18
C PHE A 210 -11.29 -4.42 11.35
N ARG A 211 -12.39 -4.59 12.05
CA ARG A 211 -13.03 -5.90 12.23
C ARG A 211 -13.54 -6.47 10.90
N TRP A 212 -14.23 -5.68 10.09
CA TRP A 212 -14.69 -6.12 8.78
C TRP A 212 -13.52 -6.42 7.83
N TYR A 213 -12.46 -5.60 7.87
CA TYR A 213 -11.24 -5.86 7.12
C TYR A 213 -10.63 -7.22 7.48
N MET A 214 -10.48 -7.54 8.76
CA MET A 214 -9.95 -8.83 9.21
C MET A 214 -10.88 -10.00 8.88
N ILE A 215 -12.20 -9.82 9.00
CA ILE A 215 -13.18 -10.85 8.63
C ILE A 215 -13.08 -11.18 7.13
N LEU A 216 -12.96 -10.19 6.28
CA LEU A 216 -12.82 -10.41 4.83
C LEU A 216 -11.52 -11.15 4.49
N ILE A 217 -10.39 -10.74 5.08
CA ILE A 217 -9.10 -11.42 4.89
C ILE A 217 -9.19 -12.88 5.34
N LEU A 218 -9.61 -13.12 6.57
CA LEU A 218 -9.65 -14.47 7.14
C LEU A 218 -10.67 -15.37 6.41
N GLY A 219 -11.84 -14.84 6.08
CA GLY A 219 -12.87 -15.57 5.34
C GLY A 219 -12.40 -15.95 3.94
N ALA A 220 -11.87 -15.00 3.17
CA ALA A 220 -11.36 -15.28 1.84
C ALA A 220 -10.16 -16.25 1.86
N THR A 221 -9.24 -16.05 2.82
CA THR A 221 -8.09 -16.96 3.00
C THR A 221 -8.55 -18.37 3.29
N THR A 222 -9.51 -18.56 4.18
CA THR A 222 -10.03 -19.90 4.53
C THR A 222 -10.65 -20.58 3.30
N ILE A 223 -11.46 -19.87 2.52
CA ILE A 223 -12.10 -20.43 1.32
C ILE A 223 -11.04 -20.82 0.28
N ILE A 224 -10.07 -19.91 0.03
CA ILE A 224 -9.04 -20.16 -0.98
C ILE A 224 -8.09 -21.28 -0.53
N ALA A 225 -7.63 -21.28 0.71
CA ALA A 225 -6.74 -22.30 1.25
C ALA A 225 -7.37 -23.69 1.18
N THR A 226 -8.66 -23.81 1.56
CA THR A 226 -9.41 -25.06 1.47
C THR A 226 -9.53 -25.53 0.02
N GLY A 227 -9.82 -24.60 -0.91
CA GLY A 227 -9.90 -24.91 -2.34
C GLY A 227 -8.56 -25.36 -2.93
N LEU A 228 -7.45 -24.74 -2.52
CA LEU A 228 -6.11 -25.15 -2.93
C LEU A 228 -5.72 -26.52 -2.38
N TYR A 229 -6.08 -26.80 -1.13
CA TYR A 229 -5.82 -28.10 -0.51
C TYR A 229 -6.56 -29.22 -1.28
N TRP A 230 -7.84 -29.03 -1.60
CA TRP A 230 -8.61 -30.00 -2.41
C TRP A 230 -8.11 -30.14 -3.85
N ALA A 231 -7.51 -29.08 -4.40
CA ALA A 231 -6.87 -29.11 -5.71
C ALA A 231 -5.47 -29.75 -5.70
N ASN A 232 -5.00 -30.25 -4.55
CA ASN A 232 -3.65 -30.82 -4.35
C ASN A 232 -2.53 -29.85 -4.76
N TRP A 233 -2.68 -28.54 -4.45
CA TRP A 233 -1.70 -27.52 -4.77
C TRP A 233 -0.36 -27.70 -4.03
N GLY A 234 -0.41 -28.28 -2.82
CA GLY A 234 0.75 -28.54 -1.99
C GLY A 234 0.38 -28.98 -0.57
N GLU A 235 1.36 -28.91 0.32
CA GLU A 235 1.14 -29.17 1.74
C GLU A 235 0.18 -28.14 2.36
N GLU A 236 -0.48 -28.50 3.45
CA GLU A 236 -1.50 -27.67 4.12
C GLU A 236 -0.95 -26.29 4.48
N GLU A 237 0.25 -26.23 5.08
CA GLU A 237 0.90 -24.96 5.44
C GLU A 237 1.12 -24.06 4.22
N LYS A 238 1.61 -24.63 3.12
CA LYS A 238 1.84 -23.90 1.88
C LYS A 238 0.52 -23.36 1.29
N CYS A 239 -0.53 -24.15 1.28
CA CYS A 239 -1.85 -23.72 0.79
C CYS A 239 -2.40 -22.55 1.62
N ILE A 240 -2.25 -22.59 2.94
CA ILE A 240 -2.68 -21.50 3.84
C ILE A 240 -1.84 -20.25 3.60
N ARG A 241 -0.53 -20.39 3.51
CA ARG A 241 0.41 -19.27 3.33
C ARG A 241 0.22 -18.59 1.98
N ASP A 242 0.16 -19.34 0.88
CA ASP A 242 -0.05 -18.80 -0.46
C ASP A 242 -1.41 -18.12 -0.56
N ALA A 243 -2.47 -18.72 0.00
CA ALA A 243 -3.80 -18.12 0.05
C ALA A 243 -3.79 -16.81 0.84
N LEU A 244 -3.22 -16.81 2.06
CA LEU A 244 -3.16 -15.63 2.91
C LEU A 244 -2.33 -14.51 2.26
N PHE A 245 -1.18 -14.87 1.68
CA PHE A 245 -0.32 -13.89 1.01
C PHE A 245 -1.05 -13.21 -0.15
N GLN A 246 -1.67 -13.98 -1.06
CA GLN A 246 -2.36 -13.43 -2.21
C GLN A 246 -3.60 -12.62 -1.81
N VAL A 247 -4.40 -13.10 -0.85
CA VAL A 247 -5.56 -12.35 -0.34
C VAL A 247 -5.12 -11.02 0.25
N VAL A 248 -4.11 -11.03 1.12
CA VAL A 248 -3.59 -9.80 1.74
C VAL A 248 -3.01 -8.88 0.68
N SER A 249 -2.15 -9.38 -0.21
CA SER A 249 -1.52 -8.60 -1.27
C SER A 249 -2.54 -7.87 -2.15
N ILE A 250 -3.63 -8.54 -2.51
CA ILE A 250 -4.69 -7.98 -3.34
C ILE A 250 -5.54 -6.99 -2.56
N MET A 251 -6.03 -7.35 -1.36
CA MET A 251 -6.88 -6.46 -0.55
C MET A 251 -6.14 -5.21 -0.07
N THR A 252 -4.83 -5.32 0.19
CA THR A 252 -4.02 -4.16 0.56
C THR A 252 -3.58 -3.34 -0.65
N THR A 253 -3.94 -3.78 -1.85
CA THR A 253 -3.50 -3.19 -3.13
C THR A 253 -1.98 -3.10 -3.28
N THR A 254 -1.24 -4.00 -2.61
CA THR A 254 0.22 -4.04 -2.67
C THR A 254 0.70 -4.68 -3.98
N GLY A 255 0.14 -5.84 -4.36
CA GLY A 255 0.43 -6.48 -5.64
C GLY A 255 1.68 -7.39 -5.65
N PHE A 256 2.27 -7.72 -4.50
CA PHE A 256 3.30 -8.75 -4.44
C PHE A 256 2.73 -10.15 -4.73
N ALA A 257 3.56 -11.04 -5.27
CA ALA A 257 3.20 -12.40 -5.57
C ALA A 257 4.19 -13.40 -4.97
N THR A 258 3.65 -14.49 -4.37
CA THR A 258 4.41 -15.68 -3.94
C THR A 258 4.07 -16.90 -4.76
N ALA A 259 2.94 -16.88 -5.46
CA ALA A 259 2.46 -17.93 -6.33
C ALA A 259 1.71 -17.33 -7.52
N ASP A 260 1.75 -18.01 -8.66
CA ASP A 260 0.96 -17.62 -9.82
C ASP A 260 -0.47 -18.13 -9.68
N TYR A 261 -1.36 -17.25 -9.25
CA TYR A 261 -2.78 -17.54 -9.05
C TYR A 261 -3.55 -17.74 -10.36
N LEU A 262 -2.95 -17.51 -11.53
CA LEU A 262 -3.57 -17.80 -12.82
C LEU A 262 -3.73 -19.31 -13.04
N TYR A 263 -2.87 -20.12 -12.43
CA TYR A 263 -2.98 -21.59 -12.47
C TYR A 263 -3.91 -22.17 -11.40
N TRP A 264 -4.49 -21.34 -10.54
CA TRP A 264 -5.42 -21.79 -9.53
C TRP A 264 -6.79 -22.14 -10.15
N PRO A 265 -7.62 -22.98 -9.48
CA PRO A 265 -8.98 -23.21 -9.92
C PRO A 265 -9.74 -21.91 -10.18
N THR A 266 -10.46 -21.83 -11.30
CA THR A 266 -11.11 -20.61 -11.79
C THR A 266 -11.99 -19.91 -10.73
N LEU A 267 -12.68 -20.70 -9.88
CA LEU A 267 -13.50 -20.17 -8.81
C LEU A 267 -12.67 -19.35 -7.79
N LEU A 268 -11.46 -19.83 -7.47
CA LEU A 268 -10.58 -19.13 -6.53
C LEU A 268 -10.03 -17.84 -7.14
N GLY A 269 -9.70 -17.87 -8.43
CA GLY A 269 -9.32 -16.66 -9.19
C GLY A 269 -10.46 -15.63 -9.23
N LEU A 270 -11.73 -16.07 -9.34
CA LEU A 270 -12.88 -15.18 -9.30
C LEU A 270 -13.03 -14.49 -7.93
N ILE A 271 -12.76 -15.19 -6.84
CA ILE A 271 -12.78 -14.59 -5.49
C ILE A 271 -11.70 -13.49 -5.40
N LEU A 272 -10.47 -13.76 -5.85
CA LEU A 272 -9.40 -12.77 -5.89
C LEU A 272 -9.77 -11.56 -6.75
N PHE A 273 -10.41 -11.80 -7.90
CA PHE A 273 -10.89 -10.73 -8.77
C PHE A 273 -11.92 -9.82 -8.08
N ILE A 274 -12.87 -10.40 -7.34
CA ILE A 274 -13.83 -9.61 -6.55
C ILE A 274 -13.13 -8.80 -5.47
N LEU A 275 -12.12 -9.39 -4.80
CA LEU A 275 -11.35 -8.68 -3.77
C LEU A 275 -10.53 -7.50 -4.31
N MET A 276 -10.16 -7.49 -5.60
CA MET A 276 -9.47 -6.35 -6.23
C MET A 276 -10.28 -5.03 -6.16
N PHE A 277 -11.62 -5.11 -6.09
CA PHE A 277 -12.48 -3.93 -5.96
C PHE A 277 -12.60 -3.46 -4.52
N ILE A 278 -12.36 -4.34 -3.55
CA ILE A 278 -12.47 -4.06 -2.12
C ILE A 278 -11.08 -3.71 -1.60
N GLY A 279 -10.87 -2.43 -1.34
CA GLY A 279 -9.62 -1.95 -0.73
C GLY A 279 -9.61 -2.17 0.78
N SER A 280 -8.63 -1.56 1.44
CA SER A 280 -8.43 -1.67 2.89
C SER A 280 -9.05 -0.52 3.68
N CYS A 281 -8.58 -0.28 4.90
CA CYS A 281 -9.12 0.74 5.79
C CYS A 281 -8.87 2.17 5.27
N ALA A 282 -9.76 3.09 5.62
CA ALA A 282 -9.57 4.51 5.38
C ALA A 282 -8.34 5.04 6.14
N SER A 283 -7.70 6.10 5.62
CA SER A 283 -6.47 6.68 6.19
C SER A 283 -5.31 5.68 6.32
N SER A 284 -5.21 4.76 5.36
CA SER A 284 -4.08 3.86 5.12
C SER A 284 -3.43 4.19 3.78
N THR A 285 -2.27 3.58 3.47
CA THR A 285 -1.60 3.73 2.16
C THR A 285 -2.31 2.98 1.03
N ALA A 286 -3.15 2.00 1.34
CA ALA A 286 -3.85 1.17 0.35
C ALA A 286 -4.86 1.95 -0.50
N GLY A 287 -5.03 1.51 -1.75
CA GLY A 287 -6.01 2.01 -2.71
C GLY A 287 -7.40 1.38 -2.60
N GLY A 288 -8.14 1.33 -3.69
CA GLY A 288 -9.44 0.65 -3.81
C GLY A 288 -10.61 1.33 -3.09
N ILE A 289 -11.78 0.68 -3.17
CA ILE A 289 -12.99 1.10 -2.42
C ILE A 289 -12.82 0.69 -0.97
N LYS A 290 -12.69 1.68 -0.07
CA LYS A 290 -12.44 1.42 1.35
C LYS A 290 -13.52 0.53 1.97
N VAL A 291 -13.11 -0.40 2.85
CA VAL A 291 -14.00 -1.37 3.51
C VAL A 291 -15.20 -0.69 4.15
N ILE A 292 -15.00 0.45 4.82
CA ILE A 292 -16.12 1.18 5.44
C ILE A 292 -17.19 1.59 4.42
N ARG A 293 -16.83 1.93 3.18
CA ARG A 293 -17.80 2.26 2.12
C ARG A 293 -18.57 1.05 1.65
N VAL A 294 -17.90 -0.11 1.54
CA VAL A 294 -18.55 -1.38 1.18
C VAL A 294 -19.55 -1.79 2.26
N VAL A 295 -19.17 -1.67 3.53
CA VAL A 295 -20.04 -1.94 4.68
C VAL A 295 -21.26 -1.00 4.68
N LEU A 296 -21.05 0.30 4.47
CA LEU A 296 -22.15 1.27 4.39
C LEU A 296 -23.11 0.98 3.23
N LEU A 297 -22.61 0.63 2.05
CA LEU A 297 -23.44 0.21 0.92
C LEU A 297 -24.27 -1.04 1.24
N SER A 298 -23.65 -2.03 1.89
CA SER A 298 -24.34 -3.23 2.34
C SER A 298 -25.46 -2.90 3.35
N LEU A 299 -25.18 -2.03 4.33
CA LEU A 299 -26.17 -1.62 5.33
C LEU A 299 -27.34 -0.84 4.72
N ILE A 300 -27.10 0.01 3.71
CA ILE A 300 -28.16 0.73 3.00
C ILE A 300 -29.10 -0.28 2.30
N HIS A 301 -28.57 -1.28 1.61
CA HIS A 301 -29.39 -2.31 0.96
C HIS A 301 -30.15 -3.21 1.94
N ILE A 302 -29.61 -3.42 3.15
CA ILE A 302 -30.29 -4.22 4.18
C ILE A 302 -31.38 -3.39 4.88
N SER A 303 -31.17 -2.07 5.09
CA SER A 303 -32.06 -1.21 5.85
C SER A 303 -33.16 -0.55 5.00
N GLU A 304 -33.03 -0.51 3.68
CA GLU A 304 -34.09 -0.08 2.77
C GLU A 304 -34.82 -1.32 2.21
N PRO A 305 -35.93 -1.77 2.86
CA PRO A 305 -36.82 -2.72 2.20
C PRO A 305 -37.39 -2.03 0.97
N THR A 306 -37.19 -2.65 -0.18
CA THR A 306 -37.73 -2.28 -1.48
C THR A 306 -39.16 -1.72 -1.34
N ARG A 307 -39.33 -0.42 -1.54
CA ARG A 307 -40.63 0.19 -1.85
C ARG A 307 -40.93 0.02 -3.32
#